data_6be47fffa7498688566c9e7024d263a6
#
_entry.id   6be47fffa7498688566c9e7024d263a6
#
_cell.length_a   1.000
_cell.length_b   1.000
_cell.length_c   1.000
_cell.angle_alpha   90.00
_cell.angle_beta   90.00
_cell.angle_gamma   90.00
#
_symmetry.space_group_name_H-M   'P 1'
#
loop_
_entity.id
_entity.type
_entity.pdbx_description
1 polymer ?
#
loop_
_entity_poly.entity_id
_entity_poly.type
_entity_poly.pdbx_seq_one_letter_code
_entity_poly.pdbx_strand_id
1 'polypeptide(L)'
;MAKNAAPRFGLKAHQVFWNEQGSIVCACCHVPYPGSDTWIWERWEEITPADMVEIDRQGGRVACEGCGKEPSRIVRLDPSERNKR
;
A
#
# COMPACT_ATOMS: atom_id res chain seq x y z
N MET A 1 -7.08 -20.53 2.20
CA MET A 1 -7.00 -19.96 2.03
C MET A 1 -7.13 -18.80 2.63
N ALA A 2 -6.58 -18.38 3.11
CA ALA A 2 -6.68 -17.34 3.85
C ALA A 2 -6.84 -16.24 3.18
N LYS A 3 -7.01 -16.39 2.10
CA LYS A 3 -7.18 -15.43 1.38
C LYS A 3 -7.98 -14.41 1.85
N ASN A 4 -8.78 -14.58 2.58
CA ASN A 4 -9.65 -13.53 2.91
C ASN A 4 -9.29 -12.76 4.09
N ALA A 5 -8.07 -12.53 4.34
CA ALA A 5 -7.67 -11.69 5.43
C ALA A 5 -8.30 -10.33 5.27
N ALA A 6 -8.96 -9.85 6.27
CA ALA A 6 -9.58 -8.54 6.21
C ALA A 6 -8.57 -7.46 6.51
N PRO A 7 -8.80 -6.25 6.01
CA PRO A 7 -7.93 -5.14 6.33
C PRO A 7 -7.95 -4.87 7.82
N ARG A 8 -6.81 -4.53 8.36
CA ARG A 8 -6.69 -4.31 9.79
C ARG A 8 -7.12 -2.91 10.15
N PHE A 9 -7.58 -2.74 11.39
CA PHE A 9 -7.88 -1.42 11.94
C PHE A 9 -8.84 -0.59 11.09
N GLY A 10 -9.74 -1.23 10.38
CA GLY A 10 -10.69 -0.46 9.58
C GLY A 10 -10.13 0.14 8.31
N LEU A 11 -8.92 -0.23 7.95
CA LEU A 11 -8.34 0.28 6.73
C LEU A 11 -8.99 -0.36 5.52
N LYS A 12 -8.75 0.20 4.35
CA LYS A 12 -9.34 -0.32 3.14
C LYS A 12 -8.40 -1.28 2.46
N ALA A 13 -8.98 -2.28 1.82
CA ALA A 13 -8.17 -3.37 1.26
C ALA A 13 -7.13 -2.91 0.26
N HIS A 14 -7.38 -1.81 -0.44
CA HIS A 14 -6.43 -1.36 -1.44
C HIS A 14 -5.33 -0.48 -0.88
N GLN A 15 -5.40 -0.13 0.40
CA GLN A 15 -4.39 0.77 0.96
C GLN A 15 -3.09 0.05 1.23
N VAL A 16 -2.00 0.75 1.00
CA VAL A 16 -0.68 0.23 1.23
C VAL A 16 0.10 1.30 1.95
N PHE A 17 0.98 0.90 2.81
CA PHE A 17 1.71 1.85 3.64
C PHE A 17 3.21 1.57 3.59
N TRP A 18 4.01 2.61 3.74
CA TRP A 18 5.46 2.43 3.81
C TRP A 18 5.96 3.23 5.00
N ASN A 19 7.16 2.92 5.43
CA ASN A 19 7.74 3.65 6.55
C ASN A 19 9.05 4.27 6.12
N GLU A 20 9.69 4.95 7.05
CA GLU A 20 10.91 5.65 6.76
C GLU A 20 12.02 4.72 6.30
N GLN A 21 11.97 3.46 6.68
CA GLN A 21 13.01 2.52 6.31
C GLN A 21 12.74 1.86 4.98
N GLY A 22 11.64 2.17 4.35
CA GLY A 22 11.35 1.59 3.05
C GLY A 22 10.55 0.31 3.09
N SER A 23 10.10 -0.12 4.27
CA SER A 23 9.27 -1.31 4.34
C SER A 23 7.90 -0.97 3.82
N ILE A 24 7.30 -1.89 3.09
CA ILE A 24 5.98 -1.67 2.50
C ILE A 24 5.07 -2.80 2.93
N VAL A 25 3.90 -2.48 3.48
CA VAL A 25 2.94 -3.50 3.85
C VAL A 25 1.55 -3.06 3.45
N CYS A 26 0.68 -4.00 3.17
CA CYS A 26 -0.68 -3.66 2.81
C CYS A 26 -1.54 -3.65 4.06
N ALA A 27 -2.77 -3.20 3.91
CA ALA A 27 -3.66 -3.05 5.04
C ALA A 27 -4.02 -4.36 5.72
N CYS A 28 -3.79 -5.49 5.06
CA CYS A 28 -4.12 -6.78 5.63
C CYS A 28 -2.95 -7.46 6.30
N CYS A 29 -1.79 -6.87 6.28
CA CYS A 29 -0.61 -7.48 6.86
C CYS A 29 -0.21 -6.82 8.15
N HIS A 30 1.07 -6.65 8.41
CA HIS A 30 1.54 -6.21 9.71
C HIS A 30 1.63 -4.70 9.90
N VAL A 31 0.79 -3.96 9.23
CA VAL A 31 0.82 -2.51 9.37
C VAL A 31 0.42 -2.17 10.81
N PRO A 32 1.11 -1.26 11.45
CA PRO A 32 0.75 -0.87 12.82
C PRO A 32 -0.55 -0.09 12.84
N TYR A 33 -1.12 0.03 14.00
CA TYR A 33 -2.35 0.78 14.15
C TYR A 33 -2.08 2.25 13.81
N PRO A 34 -2.83 2.84 12.90
CA PRO A 34 -2.61 4.24 12.53
C PRO A 34 -2.74 5.14 13.75
N GLY A 35 -1.74 5.96 13.96
CA GLY A 35 -1.73 6.85 15.12
C GLY A 35 -1.09 6.25 16.35
N SER A 36 -0.70 4.97 16.30
CA SER A 36 -0.06 4.36 17.46
C SER A 36 1.38 4.86 17.55
N ASP A 37 2.02 4.56 18.67
CA ASP A 37 3.39 4.98 18.86
C ASP A 37 4.30 4.38 17.79
N THR A 38 4.08 3.12 17.47
CA THR A 38 4.89 2.47 16.45
C THR A 38 4.69 3.15 15.10
N TRP A 39 3.46 3.49 14.79
CA TRP A 39 3.17 4.15 13.54
C TRP A 39 3.93 5.48 13.47
N ILE A 40 3.89 6.24 14.54
CA ILE A 40 4.53 7.54 14.55
C ILE A 40 6.05 7.44 14.55
N TRP A 41 6.59 6.55 15.36
CA TRP A 41 8.03 6.42 15.42
C TRP A 41 8.64 5.91 14.13
N GLU A 42 7.98 4.98 13.45
CA GLU A 42 8.51 4.42 12.22
C GLU A 42 8.09 5.24 11.02
N ARG A 43 7.31 6.29 11.27
CA ARG A 43 6.90 7.20 10.21
C ARG A 43 6.15 6.53 9.08
N TRP A 44 5.15 5.75 9.45
CA TRP A 44 4.35 5.09 8.45
C TRP A 44 3.43 6.08 7.78
N GLU A 45 3.28 5.95 6.47
CA GLU A 45 2.40 6.81 5.72
C GLU A 45 1.76 5.99 4.63
N GLU A 46 0.60 6.40 4.19
CA GLU A 46 -0.07 5.70 3.12
C GLU A 46 0.62 6.03 1.80
N ILE A 47 0.80 5.04 0.96
CA ILE A 47 1.36 5.26 -0.37
C ILE A 47 0.20 5.68 -1.23
N THR A 48 0.19 6.92 -1.68
CA THR A 48 -0.91 7.44 -2.47
C THR A 48 -0.77 6.99 -3.92
N PRO A 49 -1.83 7.08 -4.72
CA PRO A 49 -1.70 6.74 -6.13
C PRO A 49 -0.63 7.56 -6.83
N ALA A 50 -0.46 8.81 -6.45
CA ALA A 50 0.59 9.63 -7.05
C ALA A 50 1.97 9.06 -6.73
N ASP A 51 2.15 8.58 -5.50
CA ASP A 51 3.41 7.99 -5.11
C ASP A 51 3.65 6.72 -5.93
N MET A 52 2.61 5.94 -6.17
CA MET A 52 2.76 4.71 -6.91
C MET A 52 3.16 4.98 -8.36
N VAL A 53 2.59 6.02 -8.94
CA VAL A 53 2.93 6.38 -10.29
C VAL A 53 4.40 6.79 -10.37
N GLU A 54 4.84 7.55 -9.38
CA GLU A 54 6.22 8.01 -9.39
C GLU A 54 7.20 6.83 -9.21
N ILE A 55 6.88 5.92 -8.30
CA ILE A 55 7.74 4.77 -8.08
C ILE A 55 7.80 3.93 -9.35
N ASP A 56 6.66 3.74 -10.00
CA ASP A 56 6.62 2.95 -11.19
C ASP A 56 7.44 3.60 -12.31
N ARG A 57 7.38 4.92 -12.39
CA ARG A 57 8.11 5.62 -13.41
C ARG A 57 9.60 5.46 -13.22
N GLN A 58 10.05 5.34 -11.99
CA GLN A 58 11.45 5.17 -11.71
C GLN A 58 11.91 3.72 -11.80
N GLY A 59 11.02 2.84 -12.25
CA GLY A 59 11.37 1.43 -12.39
C GLY A 59 11.21 0.62 -11.13
N GLY A 60 10.61 1.20 -10.09
CA GLY A 60 10.42 0.47 -8.84
C GLY A 60 9.11 -0.30 -8.83
N ARG A 61 8.85 -0.94 -7.72
CA ARG A 61 7.66 -1.69 -7.56
C ARG A 61 7.11 -1.50 -6.19
N VAL A 62 5.82 -1.47 -6.05
CA VAL A 62 5.16 -1.40 -4.76
C VAL A 62 4.57 -2.76 -4.50
N ALA A 63 5.14 -3.50 -3.56
CA ALA A 63 4.64 -4.82 -3.22
C ALA A 63 4.71 -5.00 -1.72
N CYS A 64 3.68 -5.60 -1.14
CA CYS A 64 3.65 -5.82 0.29
C CYS A 64 4.69 -6.86 0.67
N GLU A 65 5.49 -6.55 1.68
CA GLU A 65 6.51 -7.47 2.11
C GLU A 65 5.92 -8.68 2.81
N GLY A 66 4.69 -8.60 3.28
CA GLY A 66 4.09 -9.70 3.97
C GLY A 66 3.44 -10.70 3.04
N CYS A 67 2.74 -10.25 2.03
CA CYS A 67 2.00 -11.16 1.17
C CYS A 67 2.35 -11.05 -0.31
N GLY A 68 3.16 -10.08 -0.68
CA GLY A 68 3.58 -9.95 -2.06
C GLY A 68 2.59 -9.27 -2.97
N LYS A 69 1.45 -8.80 -2.43
CA LYS A 69 0.47 -8.14 -3.25
C LYS A 69 1.03 -6.86 -3.85
N GLU A 70 0.69 -6.56 -5.06
CA GLU A 70 1.15 -5.35 -5.74
C GLU A 70 0.00 -4.40 -5.96
N PRO A 71 -0.33 -3.60 -4.99
CA PRO A 71 -1.48 -2.70 -5.08
C PRO A 71 -1.41 -1.73 -6.24
N SER A 72 -0.22 -1.39 -6.67
CA SER A 72 -0.11 -0.46 -7.77
C SER A 72 -0.78 -1.02 -9.02
N ARG A 73 -0.91 -2.34 -9.12
CA ARG A 73 -1.57 -2.88 -10.26
C ARG A 73 -3.04 -2.61 -10.17
N ILE A 74 -3.58 -2.59 -8.96
CA ILE A 74 -4.98 -2.30 -8.79
C ILE A 74 -5.24 -0.87 -9.21
N VAL A 75 -4.34 0.02 -8.87
CA VAL A 75 -4.49 1.40 -9.24
C VAL A 75 -4.49 1.53 -10.75
N ARG A 76 -3.67 0.77 -11.41
CA ARG A 76 -3.61 0.89 -12.82
C ARG A 76 -4.85 0.40 -13.48
N LEU A 77 -5.68 -0.38 -12.83
CA LEU A 77 -6.90 -0.85 -13.41
C LEU A 77 -8.02 0.13 -13.26
N ASP A 78 -7.76 1.28 -12.67
CA ASP A 78 -8.78 2.28 -12.48
C ASP A 78 -9.27 2.70 -13.84
N PRO A 79 -10.55 2.55 -14.11
CA PRO A 79 -11.08 2.89 -15.41
C PRO A 79 -10.84 4.30 -15.83
N SER A 80 -10.81 5.22 -14.89
CA SER A 80 -10.64 6.58 -15.28
C SER A 80 -9.28 6.77 -15.86
N GLU A 81 -8.32 5.98 -15.47
CA GLU A 81 -7.09 6.16 -16.00
C GLU A 81 -7.08 5.63 -17.34
N ARG A 82 -7.73 4.61 -17.65
CA ARG A 82 -7.69 4.14 -18.89
C ARG A 82 -8.36 4.95 -19.82
N ASN A 83 -9.37 5.59 -19.48
CA ASN A 83 -10.08 6.39 -20.39
C ASN A 83 -9.41 7.57 -20.77
N LYS A 84 -8.38 7.87 -20.19
CA LYS A 84 -7.78 9.00 -20.51
C LYS A 84 -7.13 8.84 -21.67
N ARG A 85 -7.10 8.42 -22.36
CA ARG A 85 -6.49 8.30 -23.46
C ARG A 85 -6.87 8.84 -24.27
#